data_d75a81fa24a016c69ca2dbf4cfb5bda1
#
_entry.id   d75a81fa24a016c69ca2dbf4cfb5bda1
#
_cell.length_a   1.000
_cell.length_b   1.000
_cell.length_c   1.000
_cell.angle_alpha   90.00
_cell.angle_beta   90.00
_cell.angle_gamma   90.00
#
_symmetry.space_group_name_H-M   'P 1'
#
loop_
_entity.id
_entity.type
_entity.pdbx_description
1 polymer ?
#
loop_
_entity_poly.entity_id
_entity_poly.type
_entity_poly.pdbx_seq_one_letter_code
_entity_poly.pdbx_strand_id
1 'polypeptide(L)'
;EFVLLDPDSGNIAPFPRPVSLKNQAIAAMEREVDDETRFGPVLRDTPKGTIRHLRPRTEWIEQMARETRPGLLLFPRFGFPRAVRRMDEAESFVRLTQASTNYVALGERGFDALTGFVRSVPACAIDYATGDEGVELVERLWSEQGAKWGDRAAA
;
A
#
# COMPACT_ATOMS: atom_id res chain seq x y z
N GLU A 1 0.19 -3.04 6.57
CA GLU A 1 1.67 -2.92 6.69
C GLU A 1 2.42 -4.01 5.90
N PHE A 2 1.74 -5.04 5.44
CA PHE A 2 2.35 -6.09 4.62
C PHE A 2 1.57 -6.28 3.33
N VAL A 3 2.29 -6.50 2.24
CA VAL A 3 1.75 -6.95 0.96
C VAL A 3 2.27 -8.37 0.75
N LEU A 4 1.37 -9.30 0.51
CA LEU A 4 1.70 -10.69 0.20
C LEU A 4 1.69 -10.87 -1.31
N LEU A 5 2.88 -10.87 -1.91
CA LEU A 5 3.04 -11.15 -3.33
C LEU A 5 3.15 -12.66 -3.53
N ASP A 6 2.28 -13.23 -4.36
CA ASP A 6 2.44 -14.59 -4.84
C ASP A 6 3.55 -14.62 -5.91
N PRO A 7 4.64 -15.34 -5.65
CA PRO A 7 5.79 -15.35 -6.56
C PRO A 7 5.51 -16.05 -7.90
N ASP A 8 4.49 -16.89 -7.98
CA ASP A 8 4.20 -17.68 -9.18
C ASP A 8 3.21 -16.95 -10.10
N SER A 9 2.19 -16.30 -9.52
CA SER A 9 1.16 -15.57 -10.30
C SER A 9 1.44 -14.08 -10.45
N GLY A 10 2.27 -13.48 -9.57
CA GLY A 10 2.46 -12.04 -9.47
C GLY A 10 1.25 -11.29 -8.89
N ASN A 11 0.26 -12.01 -8.40
CA ASN A 11 -0.91 -11.44 -7.74
C ASN A 11 -0.62 -11.07 -6.28
N ILE A 12 -1.48 -10.23 -5.72
CA ILE A 12 -1.46 -9.90 -4.29
C ILE A 12 -2.54 -10.69 -3.60
N ALA A 13 -2.15 -11.48 -2.59
CA ALA A 13 -3.07 -12.09 -1.67
C ALA A 13 -3.47 -11.07 -0.58
N PRO A 14 -4.77 -10.85 -0.34
CA PRO A 14 -5.21 -9.93 0.71
C PRO A 14 -4.75 -10.40 2.09
N PHE A 15 -4.31 -9.45 2.91
CA PHE A 15 -3.92 -9.69 4.28
C PHE A 15 -4.54 -8.63 5.19
N PRO A 16 -5.85 -8.74 5.49
CA PRO A 16 -6.63 -7.71 6.17
C PRO A 16 -6.31 -7.68 7.67
N ARG A 17 -5.22 -7.01 8.03
CA ARG A 17 -4.85 -6.74 9.42
C ARG A 17 -5.38 -5.38 9.89
N PRO A 18 -5.61 -5.20 11.19
CA PRO A 18 -5.91 -3.89 11.73
C PRO A 18 -4.81 -2.87 11.40
N VAL A 19 -5.23 -1.68 10.98
CA VAL A 19 -4.32 -0.57 10.71
C VAL A 19 -3.87 0.03 12.03
N SER A 20 -2.56 0.15 12.24
CA SER A 20 -1.99 0.76 13.43
C SER A 20 -1.91 2.28 13.25
N LEU A 21 -2.84 3.00 13.82
CA LEU A 21 -2.87 4.46 13.84
C LEU A 21 -2.00 4.97 14.97
N LYS A 22 -1.26 6.06 14.72
CA LYS A 22 -0.33 6.63 15.70
C LYS A 22 -0.57 8.12 15.85
N ASN A 23 -0.58 8.59 17.10
CA ASN A 23 -0.63 10.02 17.45
C ASN A 23 -1.75 10.77 16.67
N GLN A 24 -1.40 11.75 15.84
CA GLN A 24 -2.35 12.57 15.10
C GLN A 24 -3.19 11.80 14.08
N ALA A 25 -2.70 10.67 13.56
CA ALA A 25 -3.47 9.82 12.65
C ALA A 25 -4.70 9.21 13.30
N ILE A 26 -4.73 9.07 14.64
CA ILE A 26 -5.88 8.58 15.38
C ILE A 26 -7.05 9.56 15.20
N ALA A 27 -6.84 10.83 15.57
CA ALA A 27 -7.89 11.85 15.47
C ALA A 27 -8.32 12.13 14.01
N ALA A 28 -7.41 11.98 13.05
CA ALA A 28 -7.76 12.09 11.64
C ALA A 28 -8.73 10.97 11.22
N MET A 29 -8.41 9.72 11.54
CA MET A 29 -9.26 8.58 11.17
C MET A 29 -10.57 8.50 11.95
N GLU A 30 -10.61 8.98 13.19
CA GLU A 30 -11.85 9.08 13.99
C GLU A 30 -12.86 10.06 13.38
N ARG A 31 -12.43 11.04 12.59
CA ARG A 31 -13.30 11.95 11.84
C ARG A 31 -13.83 11.36 10.54
N GLU A 32 -13.07 10.45 9.94
CA GLU A 32 -13.39 9.85 8.64
C GLU A 32 -14.19 8.54 8.75
N VAL A 33 -14.14 7.90 9.92
CA VAL A 33 -14.77 6.59 10.15
C VAL A 33 -15.87 6.72 11.18
N ASP A 34 -17.12 6.72 10.76
CA ASP A 34 -18.29 6.87 11.63
C ASP A 34 -18.53 5.66 12.56
N ASP A 35 -17.99 4.49 12.23
CA ASP A 35 -18.18 3.26 13.00
C ASP A 35 -17.12 3.10 14.09
N GLU A 36 -17.42 3.60 15.28
CA GLU A 36 -16.55 3.53 16.46
C GLU A 36 -16.23 2.07 16.89
N THR A 37 -17.09 1.10 16.56
CA THR A 37 -16.87 -0.31 16.90
C THR A 37 -15.69 -0.95 16.18
N ARG A 38 -15.23 -0.31 15.13
CA ARG A 38 -14.03 -0.73 14.39
C ARG A 38 -12.73 -0.32 15.07
N PHE A 39 -12.78 0.63 15.99
CA PHE A 39 -11.61 1.07 16.73
C PHE A 39 -11.37 0.21 17.96
N GLY A 40 -10.13 -0.26 18.11
CA GLY A 40 -9.67 -0.89 19.33
C GLY A 40 -9.43 0.12 20.46
N PRO A 41 -8.99 -0.35 21.64
CA PRO A 41 -8.65 0.52 22.74
C PRO A 41 -7.46 1.44 22.40
N VAL A 42 -7.44 2.62 23.03
CA VAL A 42 -6.30 3.54 22.96
C VAL A 42 -5.18 3.03 23.86
N LEU A 43 -4.03 2.75 23.28
CA LEU A 43 -2.81 2.36 24.00
C LEU A 43 -1.91 3.60 24.13
N ARG A 44 -1.75 4.09 25.35
CA ARG A 44 -0.91 5.24 25.66
C ARG A 44 0.48 4.80 26.09
N ASP A 45 1.43 5.72 26.07
CA ASP A 45 2.78 5.54 26.60
C ASP A 45 3.54 4.33 26.01
N THR A 46 3.28 4.02 24.73
CA THR A 46 4.05 2.99 24.01
C THR A 46 5.38 3.59 23.51
N PRO A 47 6.39 2.77 23.18
CA PRO A 47 7.64 3.27 22.58
C PRO A 47 7.41 4.02 21.24
N LYS A 48 6.23 3.89 20.64
CA LYS A 48 5.83 4.56 19.38
C LYS A 48 4.81 5.69 19.61
N GLY A 49 4.65 6.14 20.85
CA GLY A 49 3.64 7.12 21.27
C GLY A 49 2.27 6.48 21.53
N THR A 50 1.21 7.24 21.35
CA THR A 50 -0.16 6.72 21.47
C THR A 50 -0.54 5.93 20.22
N ILE A 51 -1.09 4.74 20.41
CA ILE A 51 -1.52 3.84 19.32
C ILE A 51 -2.99 3.49 19.48
N ARG A 52 -3.71 3.44 18.37
CA ARG A 52 -5.04 2.87 18.28
C ARG A 52 -5.13 2.01 17.01
N HIS A 53 -5.81 0.87 17.09
CA HIS A 53 -5.96 -0.01 15.94
C HIS A 53 -7.34 0.18 15.30
N LEU A 54 -7.38 0.28 13.98
CA LEU A 54 -8.61 0.32 13.19
C LEU A 54 -8.79 -1.01 12.46
N ARG A 55 -9.87 -1.71 12.77
CA ARG A 55 -10.25 -2.97 12.11
C ARG A 55 -10.71 -2.71 10.67
N PRO A 56 -10.29 -3.49 9.68
CA PRO A 56 -10.85 -3.45 8.34
C PRO A 56 -12.37 -3.68 8.36
N ARG A 57 -13.07 -3.26 7.32
CA ARG A 57 -14.51 -3.58 7.16
C ARG A 57 -14.69 -5.09 7.06
N THR A 58 -15.82 -5.60 7.55
CA THR A 58 -16.12 -7.02 7.54
C THR A 58 -16.13 -7.58 6.12
N GLU A 59 -16.70 -6.85 5.18
CA GLU A 59 -16.77 -7.22 3.76
C GLU A 59 -15.36 -7.40 3.14
N TRP A 60 -14.38 -6.63 3.59
CA TRP A 60 -12.99 -6.77 3.12
C TRP A 60 -12.31 -8.02 3.71
N ILE A 61 -12.65 -8.36 4.96
CA ILE A 61 -12.14 -9.58 5.60
C ILE A 61 -12.72 -10.82 4.92
N GLU A 62 -14.01 -10.81 4.57
CA GLU A 62 -14.66 -11.89 3.85
C GLU A 62 -14.08 -12.15 2.46
N GLN A 63 -13.49 -11.14 1.85
CA GLN A 63 -12.83 -11.25 0.54
C GLN A 63 -11.35 -11.66 0.63
N MET A 64 -10.84 -12.05 1.79
CA MET A 64 -9.42 -12.36 1.98
C MET A 64 -8.89 -13.53 1.14
N ALA A 65 -9.76 -14.40 0.64
CA ALA A 65 -9.38 -15.49 -0.27
C ALA A 65 -9.27 -15.07 -1.74
N ARG A 66 -9.64 -13.80 -2.08
CA ARG A 66 -9.64 -13.30 -3.45
C ARG A 66 -8.35 -12.59 -3.77
N GLU A 67 -7.47 -13.25 -4.50
CA GLU A 67 -6.29 -12.60 -5.06
C GLU A 67 -6.63 -11.46 -6.02
N THR A 68 -5.75 -10.47 -6.07
CA THR A 68 -5.94 -9.26 -6.86
C THR A 68 -4.68 -8.93 -7.64
N ARG A 69 -4.83 -8.50 -8.88
CA ARG A 69 -3.69 -7.97 -9.64
C ARG A 69 -3.27 -6.62 -9.11
N PRO A 70 -1.96 -6.41 -8.88
CA PRO A 70 -1.44 -5.10 -8.52
C PRO A 70 -1.56 -4.13 -9.71
N GLY A 71 -2.05 -2.94 -9.45
CA GLY A 71 -2.26 -1.92 -10.48
C GLY A 71 -1.30 -0.76 -10.45
N LEU A 72 -0.80 -0.44 -9.27
CA LEU A 72 0.07 0.70 -9.06
C LEU A 72 0.92 0.46 -7.81
N LEU A 73 2.21 0.72 -7.91
CA LEU A 73 3.15 0.69 -6.80
C LEU A 73 3.48 2.12 -6.38
N LEU A 74 3.19 2.46 -5.13
CA LEU A 74 3.44 3.78 -4.58
C LEU A 74 4.48 3.74 -3.46
N PHE A 75 5.39 4.71 -3.50
CA PHE A 75 6.35 4.98 -2.45
C PHE A 75 6.05 6.34 -1.82
N PRO A 76 5.15 6.39 -0.80
CA PRO A 76 4.69 7.63 -0.20
C PRO A 76 5.71 8.20 0.77
N ARG A 77 5.81 9.55 0.81
CA ARG A 77 6.62 10.28 1.77
C ARG A 77 5.82 11.49 2.30
N PHE A 78 5.41 11.40 3.54
CA PHE A 78 4.63 12.43 4.23
C PHE A 78 5.53 13.55 4.77
N GLY A 79 4.98 14.78 4.81
CA GLY A 79 5.64 15.95 5.38
C GLY A 79 6.56 16.69 4.39
N PHE A 80 6.44 16.41 3.10
CA PHE A 80 7.19 17.08 2.03
C PHE A 80 6.25 17.82 1.09
N PRO A 81 6.75 18.86 0.35
CA PRO A 81 5.97 19.52 -0.67
C PRO A 81 5.44 18.54 -1.71
N ARG A 82 4.21 18.76 -2.17
CA ARG A 82 3.51 17.89 -3.14
C ARG A 82 4.36 17.65 -4.39
N ALA A 83 4.70 16.40 -4.65
CA ALA A 83 5.44 15.99 -5.84
C ALA A 83 5.07 14.56 -6.27
N VAL A 84 5.19 14.29 -7.55
CA VAL A 84 5.05 12.96 -8.14
C VAL A 84 6.21 12.71 -9.07
N ARG A 85 6.88 11.59 -8.91
CA ARG A 85 7.95 11.15 -9.78
C ARG A 85 7.74 9.70 -10.19
N ARG A 86 7.76 9.43 -11.49
CA ARG A 86 7.82 8.04 -11.97
C ARG A 86 9.13 7.39 -11.54
N MET A 87 9.04 6.14 -11.18
CA MET A 87 10.20 5.33 -10.80
C MET A 87 10.47 4.29 -11.89
N ASP A 88 11.73 4.05 -12.15
CA ASP A 88 12.15 2.97 -13.02
C ASP A 88 12.15 1.62 -12.29
N GLU A 89 12.34 0.55 -13.05
CA GLU A 89 12.34 -0.82 -12.54
C GLU A 89 13.46 -1.07 -11.53
N ALA A 90 14.66 -0.53 -11.81
CA ALA A 90 15.83 -0.76 -10.96
C ALA A 90 15.69 -0.08 -9.59
N GLU A 91 15.24 1.18 -9.54
CA GLU A 91 14.98 1.87 -8.28
C GLU A 91 13.85 1.19 -7.49
N SER A 92 12.78 0.79 -8.19
CA SER A 92 11.65 0.09 -7.56
C SER A 92 12.08 -1.25 -6.98
N PHE A 93 12.89 -2.02 -7.71
CA PHE A 93 13.44 -3.28 -7.25
C PHE A 93 14.28 -3.10 -5.97
N VAL A 94 15.23 -2.16 -5.97
CA VAL A 94 16.08 -1.91 -4.79
C VAL A 94 15.25 -1.52 -3.57
N ARG A 95 14.24 -0.66 -3.72
CA ARG A 95 13.36 -0.27 -2.62
C ARG A 95 12.53 -1.44 -2.09
N LEU A 96 12.02 -2.28 -2.96
CA LEU A 96 11.26 -3.47 -2.56
C LEU A 96 12.12 -4.51 -1.86
N THR A 97 13.36 -4.75 -2.31
CA THR A 97 14.27 -5.65 -1.61
C THR A 97 14.60 -5.17 -0.19
N GLN A 98 14.77 -3.85 -0.01
CA GLN A 98 14.98 -3.25 1.30
C GLN A 98 13.76 -3.34 2.23
N ALA A 99 12.55 -3.29 1.66
CA ALA A 99 11.29 -3.37 2.40
C ALA A 99 10.84 -4.82 2.66
N SER A 100 11.35 -5.77 1.91
CA SER A 100 10.97 -7.19 2.03
C SER A 100 11.55 -7.82 3.29
N THR A 101 10.73 -8.61 3.98
CA THR A 101 11.13 -9.33 5.20
C THR A 101 11.77 -10.69 4.90
N ASN A 102 11.58 -11.25 3.71
CA ASN A 102 11.97 -12.61 3.36
C ASN A 102 12.68 -12.75 2.01
N TYR A 103 13.02 -11.65 1.35
CA TYR A 103 13.66 -11.66 0.03
C TYR A 103 14.91 -12.55 -0.01
N VAL A 104 15.81 -12.37 0.96
CA VAL A 104 17.06 -13.14 1.04
C VAL A 104 16.79 -14.64 1.25
N ALA A 105 15.78 -14.98 2.06
CA ALA A 105 15.41 -16.37 2.31
C ALA A 105 14.80 -17.07 1.09
N LEU A 106 14.16 -16.31 0.20
CA LEU A 106 13.57 -16.84 -1.04
C LEU A 106 14.61 -17.04 -2.16
N GLY A 107 15.79 -16.42 -2.07
CA GLY A 107 16.86 -16.56 -3.06
C GLY A 107 16.41 -16.22 -4.48
N GLU A 108 16.71 -17.11 -5.44
CA GLU A 108 16.40 -16.93 -6.86
C GLU A 108 14.88 -16.71 -7.10
N ARG A 109 14.03 -17.48 -6.43
CA ARG A 109 12.57 -17.31 -6.54
C ARG A 109 12.10 -15.91 -6.11
N GLY A 110 12.73 -15.33 -5.08
CA GLY A 110 12.46 -13.96 -4.65
C GLY A 110 12.91 -12.93 -5.67
N PHE A 111 14.07 -13.15 -6.30
CA PHE A 111 14.58 -12.30 -7.36
C PHE A 111 13.65 -12.30 -8.58
N ASP A 112 13.24 -13.47 -9.03
CA ASP A 112 12.34 -13.62 -10.20
C ASP A 112 10.97 -12.99 -9.94
N ALA A 113 10.40 -13.24 -8.76
CA ALA A 113 9.11 -12.67 -8.37
C ALA A 113 9.15 -11.13 -8.35
N LEU A 114 10.15 -10.52 -7.71
CA LEU A 114 10.27 -9.06 -7.67
C LEU A 114 10.60 -8.46 -9.04
N THR A 115 11.41 -9.13 -9.84
CA THR A 115 11.74 -8.68 -11.19
C THR A 115 10.48 -8.69 -12.08
N GLY A 116 9.70 -9.76 -12.04
CA GLY A 116 8.40 -9.84 -12.72
C GLY A 116 7.43 -8.75 -12.25
N PHE A 117 7.37 -8.53 -10.95
CA PHE A 117 6.49 -7.53 -10.34
C PHE A 117 6.83 -6.10 -10.81
N VAL A 118 8.09 -5.65 -10.71
CA VAL A 118 8.47 -4.28 -11.08
C VAL A 118 8.35 -4.02 -12.57
N ARG A 119 8.43 -5.05 -13.42
CA ARG A 119 8.20 -4.94 -14.86
C ARG A 119 6.72 -4.84 -15.23
N SER A 120 5.85 -5.41 -14.43
CA SER A 120 4.41 -5.47 -14.71
C SER A 120 3.61 -4.34 -14.09
N VAL A 121 4.13 -3.72 -13.00
CA VAL A 121 3.41 -2.72 -12.21
C VAL A 121 4.09 -1.35 -12.30
N PRO A 122 3.41 -0.32 -12.81
CA PRO A 122 3.96 1.03 -12.82
C PRO A 122 4.20 1.54 -11.41
N ALA A 123 5.32 2.24 -11.21
CA ALA A 123 5.75 2.73 -9.91
C ALA A 123 5.90 4.24 -9.88
N CYS A 124 5.47 4.87 -8.77
CA CYS A 124 5.64 6.28 -8.50
C CYS A 124 6.10 6.54 -7.07
N ALA A 125 7.03 7.45 -6.89
CA ALA A 125 7.27 8.12 -5.63
C ALA A 125 6.31 9.31 -5.52
N ILE A 126 5.65 9.46 -4.38
CA ILE A 126 4.72 10.56 -4.11
C ILE A 126 5.09 11.25 -2.80
N ASP A 127 5.17 12.58 -2.85
CA ASP A 127 5.38 13.43 -1.69
C ASP A 127 4.12 14.26 -1.44
N TYR A 128 3.75 14.41 -0.16
CA TYR A 128 2.57 15.20 0.24
C TYR A 128 2.72 15.73 1.65
N ALA A 129 2.16 16.92 1.90
CA ALA A 129 2.21 17.57 3.20
C ALA A 129 1.01 17.24 4.09
N THR A 130 -0.15 16.93 3.50
CA THR A 130 -1.39 16.60 4.22
C THR A 130 -1.98 15.28 3.75
N GLY A 131 -2.86 14.67 4.58
CA GLY A 131 -3.57 13.45 4.21
C GLY A 131 -4.42 13.62 2.95
N ASP A 132 -5.12 14.75 2.83
CA ASP A 132 -6.00 15.07 1.71
C ASP A 132 -5.20 15.14 0.38
N GLU A 133 -4.05 15.82 0.39
CA GLU A 133 -3.14 15.83 -0.77
C GLU A 133 -2.70 14.42 -1.16
N GLY A 134 -2.43 13.55 -0.17
CA GLY A 134 -2.06 12.16 -0.41
C GLY A 134 -3.19 11.38 -1.09
N VAL A 135 -4.42 11.53 -0.61
CA VAL A 135 -5.62 10.88 -1.19
C VAL A 135 -5.83 11.35 -2.62
N GLU A 136 -5.86 12.67 -2.86
CA GLU A 136 -6.00 13.24 -4.21
C GLU A 136 -4.94 12.73 -5.20
N LEU A 137 -3.68 12.60 -4.74
CA LEU A 137 -2.59 12.07 -5.57
C LEU A 137 -2.84 10.61 -5.97
N VAL A 138 -3.27 9.79 -5.00
CA VAL A 138 -3.56 8.37 -5.25
C VAL A 138 -4.73 8.22 -6.22
N GLU A 139 -5.84 8.94 -6.01
CA GLU A 139 -7.01 8.90 -6.87
C GLU A 139 -6.69 9.32 -8.32
N ARG A 140 -5.93 10.40 -8.48
CA ARG A 140 -5.49 10.86 -9.79
C ARG A 140 -4.64 9.81 -10.50
N LEU A 141 -3.59 9.30 -9.82
CA LEU A 141 -2.69 8.30 -10.40
C LEU A 141 -3.42 7.00 -10.74
N TRP A 142 -4.36 6.60 -9.90
CA TRP A 142 -5.19 5.43 -10.16
C TRP A 142 -6.07 5.60 -11.39
N SER A 143 -6.72 6.76 -11.53
CA SER A 143 -7.56 7.08 -12.69
C SER A 143 -6.75 7.12 -13.99
N GLU A 144 -5.55 7.71 -13.96
CA GLU A 144 -4.63 7.74 -15.10
C GLU A 144 -4.16 6.33 -15.54
N GLN A 145 -3.99 5.40 -14.60
CA GLN A 145 -3.63 4.01 -14.91
C GLN A 145 -4.83 3.19 -15.38
N GLY A 146 -6.02 3.40 -14.81
CA GLY A 146 -7.25 2.74 -15.23
C GLY A 146 -7.59 3.02 -16.68
N ALA A 147 -7.38 4.25 -17.16
CA ALA A 147 -7.53 4.61 -18.57
C ALA A 147 -6.60 3.81 -19.49
N LYS A 148 -5.33 3.59 -19.08
CA LYS A 148 -4.37 2.79 -19.87
C LYS A 148 -4.64 1.30 -19.87
N TRP A 149 -5.38 0.78 -18.90
CA TRP A 149 -5.76 -0.63 -18.84
C TRP A 149 -7.00 -0.93 -19.64
N GLY A 150 -7.94 0.02 -19.75
CA GLY A 150 -9.07 -0.03 -20.65
C GLY A 150 -8.62 -0.23 -22.11
N ASP A 151 -7.60 0.53 -22.51
CA ASP A 151 -7.03 0.46 -23.87
C ASP A 151 -6.29 -0.86 -24.16
N ARG A 152 -5.69 -1.50 -23.14
CA ARG A 152 -5.01 -2.82 -23.33
C ARG A 152 -5.96 -4.01 -23.31
N ALA A 153 -7.14 -3.88 -22.72
CA ALA A 153 -8.16 -4.94 -22.72
C ALA A 153 -9.00 -4.94 -24.01
N ALA A 154 -8.93 -3.86 -24.79
CA ALA A 154 -9.63 -3.68 -26.05
C ALA A 154 -8.77 -4.01 -27.30
N ALA A 155 -7.49 -4.34 -27.11
CA ALA A 155 -6.54 -4.74 -28.15
C ALA A 155 -6.20 -6.24 -28.05
#